data_9d7952a87b7ce84b27dc82c0120f5f5c
#
_entry.id   9d7952a87b7ce84b27dc82c0120f5f5c
#
_cell.length_a   1.000
_cell.length_b   1.000
_cell.length_c   1.000
_cell.angle_alpha   90.00
_cell.angle_beta   90.00
_cell.angle_gamma   90.00
#
_symmetry.space_group_name_H-M   'P 1'
#
loop_
_entity.id
_entity.type
_entity.pdbx_description
1 polymer ?
#
loop_
_entity_poly.entity_id
_entity_poly.type
_entity_poly.pdbx_seq_one_letter_code
_entity_poly.pdbx_strand_id
1 'polypeptide(L)'
;MATPEISVQLYSIHAALDADLDGSLGKLADIGLQTVEAFDFVRRADALKESFDRYGLSSPTAHAILIEDEGVVTPDGLLTVPPAEETFAAANVLGVQTVIDPFVAPERWATLADVQRNADRLNARAEQAKAYGLKVGYHNHDHELATKIDGRPVLEVFAELLDPAVQL
;
A
#
# COMPACT_ATOMS: atom_id res chain seq x y z
N MET A 1 0.61 28.56 -3.81
CA MET A 1 0.89 27.14 -3.48
C MET A 1 -0.46 26.42 -3.52
N ALA A 2 -0.54 25.26 -4.16
CA ALA A 2 -1.78 24.46 -4.12
C ALA A 2 -2.01 23.98 -2.69
N THR A 3 -3.26 23.96 -2.24
CA THR A 3 -3.63 23.37 -0.96
C THR A 3 -3.38 21.87 -1.05
N PRO A 4 -2.74 21.23 -0.05
CA PRO A 4 -2.58 19.79 -0.05
C PRO A 4 -3.95 19.10 -0.11
N GLU A 5 -4.06 18.09 -0.94
CA GLU A 5 -5.23 17.24 -1.01
C GLU A 5 -5.23 16.26 0.18
N ILE A 6 -6.37 16.13 0.85
CA ILE A 6 -6.50 15.23 2.01
C ILE A 6 -7.07 13.92 1.52
N SER A 7 -6.38 12.83 1.82
CA SER A 7 -6.81 11.47 1.54
C SER A 7 -6.99 10.68 2.84
N VAL A 8 -8.00 9.82 2.89
CA VAL A 8 -8.23 8.89 4.01
C VAL A 8 -7.82 7.49 3.60
N GLN A 9 -6.94 6.90 4.39
CA GLN A 9 -6.54 5.51 4.21
C GLN A 9 -7.67 4.58 4.70
N LEU A 10 -8.20 3.77 3.80
CA LEU A 10 -9.42 2.98 4.03
C LEU A 10 -9.28 1.86 5.08
N TYR A 11 -8.04 1.45 5.39
CA TYR A 11 -7.81 0.54 6.52
C TYR A 11 -8.34 1.13 7.83
N SER A 12 -8.27 2.45 8.01
CA SER A 12 -8.76 3.14 9.23
C SER A 12 -10.24 2.89 9.50
N ILE A 13 -11.00 2.52 8.47
CA ILE A 13 -12.43 2.23 8.56
C ILE A 13 -12.78 0.83 8.04
N HIS A 14 -11.82 -0.10 8.03
CA HIS A 14 -11.98 -1.43 7.41
C HIS A 14 -13.21 -2.19 7.92
N ALA A 15 -13.48 -2.15 9.23
CA ALA A 15 -14.65 -2.81 9.79
C ALA A 15 -15.98 -2.24 9.27
N ALA A 16 -16.05 -0.93 9.04
CA ALA A 16 -17.22 -0.30 8.45
C ALA A 16 -17.37 -0.65 6.96
N LEU A 17 -16.25 -0.70 6.22
CA LEU A 17 -16.23 -1.13 4.82
C LEU A 17 -16.66 -2.59 4.66
N ASP A 18 -16.26 -3.47 5.57
CA ASP A 18 -16.65 -4.86 5.53
C ASP A 18 -18.14 -5.06 5.83
N ALA A 19 -18.71 -4.21 6.68
CA ALA A 19 -20.15 -4.23 6.99
C ALA A 19 -21.01 -3.59 5.89
N ASP A 20 -20.58 -2.48 5.31
CA ASP A 20 -21.30 -1.72 4.29
C ASP A 20 -20.31 -0.83 3.49
N LEU A 21 -19.75 -1.40 2.42
CA LEU A 21 -18.76 -0.71 1.59
C LEU A 21 -19.33 0.57 0.97
N ASP A 22 -20.45 0.46 0.28
CA ASP A 22 -21.04 1.57 -0.46
C ASP A 22 -21.47 2.72 0.48
N GLY A 23 -22.20 2.38 1.55
CA GLY A 23 -22.63 3.38 2.52
C GLY A 23 -21.46 4.03 3.30
N SER A 24 -20.36 3.30 3.51
CA SER A 24 -19.16 3.87 4.16
C SER A 24 -18.46 4.87 3.26
N LEU A 25 -18.31 4.56 1.97
CA LEU A 25 -17.72 5.47 0.98
C LEU A 25 -18.61 6.70 0.74
N GLY A 26 -19.94 6.52 0.71
CA GLY A 26 -20.88 7.63 0.64
C GLY A 26 -20.71 8.62 1.80
N LYS A 27 -20.54 8.12 3.04
CA LYS A 27 -20.29 8.98 4.21
C LYS A 27 -18.98 9.76 4.12
N LEU A 28 -17.92 9.17 3.53
CA LEU A 28 -16.67 9.90 3.28
C LEU A 28 -16.87 11.04 2.28
N ALA A 29 -17.62 10.80 1.20
CA ALA A 29 -17.97 11.83 0.24
C ALA A 29 -18.86 12.93 0.87
N ASP A 30 -19.84 12.57 1.69
CA ASP A 30 -20.74 13.50 2.37
C ASP A 30 -20.02 14.49 3.30
N ILE A 31 -18.90 14.08 3.91
CA ILE A 31 -18.05 14.98 4.72
C ILE A 31 -17.06 15.79 3.89
N GLY A 32 -17.09 15.66 2.56
CA GLY A 32 -16.34 16.49 1.62
C GLY A 32 -15.00 15.90 1.17
N LEU A 33 -14.71 14.64 1.45
CA LEU A 33 -13.52 13.98 0.91
C LEU A 33 -13.70 13.66 -0.58
N GLN A 34 -12.64 13.84 -1.34
CA GLN A 34 -12.58 13.53 -2.79
C GLN A 34 -11.57 12.42 -3.09
N THR A 35 -10.63 12.21 -2.17
CA THR A 35 -9.60 11.18 -2.32
C THR A 35 -9.57 10.24 -1.12
N VAL A 36 -9.29 8.99 -1.42
CA VAL A 36 -9.06 7.92 -0.45
C VAL A 36 -7.80 7.15 -0.85
N GLU A 37 -7.26 6.36 0.06
CA GLU A 37 -6.24 5.38 -0.23
C GLU A 37 -6.84 3.98 -0.08
N ALA A 38 -6.93 3.23 -1.18
CA ALA A 38 -7.59 1.95 -1.19
C ALA A 38 -6.82 0.89 -0.39
N PHE A 39 -7.57 0.07 0.33
CA PHE A 39 -7.07 -1.05 1.13
C PHE A 39 -7.85 -2.32 0.77
N ASP A 40 -7.18 -3.48 0.79
CA ASP A 40 -7.78 -4.79 0.50
C ASP A 40 -8.59 -4.78 -0.81
N PHE A 41 -8.04 -4.07 -1.79
CA PHE A 41 -8.76 -3.70 -3.00
C PHE A 41 -8.79 -4.81 -4.05
N VAL A 42 -7.85 -5.76 -4.03
CA VAL A 42 -7.74 -6.79 -5.07
C VAL A 42 -9.02 -7.64 -5.14
N ARG A 43 -9.52 -8.08 -3.98
CA ARG A 43 -10.74 -8.92 -3.91
C ARG A 43 -12.05 -8.14 -4.14
N ARG A 44 -12.01 -6.81 -4.14
CA ARG A 44 -13.20 -5.94 -4.21
C ARG A 44 -13.08 -4.79 -5.21
N ALA A 45 -12.18 -4.92 -6.21
CA ALA A 45 -11.85 -3.85 -7.13
C ALA A 45 -13.09 -3.28 -7.85
N ASP A 46 -13.95 -4.15 -8.38
CA ASP A 46 -15.15 -3.72 -9.11
C ASP A 46 -16.15 -2.98 -8.19
N ALA A 47 -16.37 -3.48 -6.98
CA ALA A 47 -17.27 -2.85 -6.01
C ALA A 47 -16.74 -1.48 -5.54
N LEU A 48 -15.42 -1.37 -5.30
CA LEU A 48 -14.77 -0.10 -5.00
C LEU A 48 -14.89 0.87 -6.19
N LYS A 49 -14.62 0.41 -7.40
CA LYS A 49 -14.72 1.22 -8.61
C LYS A 49 -16.13 1.78 -8.80
N GLU A 50 -17.15 0.94 -8.66
CA GLU A 50 -18.54 1.35 -8.78
C GLU A 50 -18.90 2.44 -7.76
N SER A 51 -18.49 2.25 -6.49
CA SER A 51 -18.75 3.23 -5.43
C SER A 51 -17.93 4.52 -5.62
N PHE A 52 -16.67 4.43 -6.06
CA PHE A 52 -15.86 5.61 -6.37
C PHE A 52 -16.51 6.44 -7.49
N ASP A 53 -16.98 5.80 -8.55
CA ASP A 53 -17.67 6.49 -9.66
C ASP A 53 -18.98 7.12 -9.19
N ARG A 54 -19.73 6.46 -8.32
CA ARG A 54 -21.01 6.93 -7.78
C ARG A 54 -20.85 8.19 -6.93
N TYR A 55 -19.81 8.22 -6.09
CA TYR A 55 -19.58 9.29 -5.11
C TYR A 55 -18.54 10.32 -5.52
N GLY A 56 -17.94 10.17 -6.71
CA GLY A 56 -16.89 11.08 -7.18
C GLY A 56 -15.59 10.99 -6.39
N LEU A 57 -15.30 9.81 -5.81
CA LEU A 57 -14.05 9.54 -5.10
C LEU A 57 -12.97 9.04 -6.08
N SER A 58 -11.71 9.29 -5.74
CA SER A 58 -10.54 8.76 -6.44
C SER A 58 -9.55 8.13 -5.46
N SER A 59 -8.74 7.20 -5.95
CA SER A 59 -7.71 6.55 -5.15
C SER A 59 -6.36 6.59 -5.87
N PRO A 60 -5.60 7.69 -5.76
CA PRO A 60 -4.30 7.81 -6.43
C PRO A 60 -3.26 6.85 -5.86
N THR A 61 -3.41 6.44 -4.61
CA THR A 61 -2.57 5.44 -3.94
C THR A 61 -3.40 4.31 -3.37
N ALA A 62 -2.80 3.12 -3.21
CA ALA A 62 -3.44 1.97 -2.59
C ALA A 62 -2.42 1.11 -1.85
N HIS A 63 -2.83 0.52 -0.72
CA HIS A 63 -2.01 -0.40 0.04
C HIS A 63 -2.21 -1.85 -0.40
N ALA A 64 -1.11 -2.52 -0.74
CA ALA A 64 -1.06 -3.96 -0.96
C ALA A 64 0.29 -4.53 -0.54
N ILE A 65 0.29 -5.71 0.05
CA ILE A 65 1.53 -6.43 0.37
C ILE A 65 2.21 -6.84 -0.94
N LEU A 66 3.46 -6.45 -1.12
CA LEU A 66 4.25 -6.70 -2.33
C LEU A 66 5.53 -7.49 -2.06
N ILE A 67 6.13 -7.31 -0.89
CA ILE A 67 7.43 -7.91 -0.52
C ILE A 67 7.26 -9.33 -0.01
N GLU A 68 6.15 -9.66 0.66
CA GLU A 68 5.86 -10.99 1.17
C GLU A 68 5.26 -11.89 0.10
N ASP A 69 5.69 -13.17 0.07
CA ASP A 69 5.20 -14.14 -0.92
C ASP A 69 4.18 -15.13 -0.31
N GLU A 70 4.21 -15.35 1.03
CA GLU A 70 3.45 -16.44 1.68
C GLU A 70 2.27 -15.95 2.52
N GLY A 71 2.01 -14.64 2.53
CA GLY A 71 1.01 -14.03 3.38
C GLY A 71 1.60 -13.45 4.67
N VAL A 72 0.81 -12.63 5.33
CA VAL A 72 1.18 -11.92 6.55
C VAL A 72 0.24 -12.34 7.67
N VAL A 73 0.81 -12.76 8.79
CA VAL A 73 0.04 -13.03 10.01
C VAL A 73 -0.33 -11.70 10.66
N THR A 74 -1.61 -11.42 10.75
CA THR A 74 -2.17 -10.24 11.42
C THR A 74 -2.93 -10.67 12.68
N PRO A 75 -3.29 -9.74 13.58
CA PRO A 75 -4.17 -10.06 14.71
C PRO A 75 -5.51 -10.66 14.28
N ASP A 76 -5.98 -10.35 13.07
CA ASP A 76 -7.26 -10.82 12.51
C ASP A 76 -7.12 -12.15 11.74
N GLY A 77 -5.91 -12.70 11.64
CA GLY A 77 -5.61 -13.96 10.97
C GLY A 77 -4.56 -13.87 9.88
N LEU A 78 -4.47 -14.89 9.03
CA LEU A 78 -3.54 -14.92 7.90
C LEU A 78 -4.13 -14.11 6.73
N LEU A 79 -3.44 -13.01 6.39
CA LEU A 79 -3.72 -12.25 5.18
C LEU A 79 -3.02 -12.93 4.00
N THR A 80 -3.79 -13.48 3.07
CA THR A 80 -3.25 -14.04 1.82
C THR A 80 -2.76 -12.91 0.92
N VAL A 81 -1.54 -13.05 0.40
CA VAL A 81 -0.96 -12.10 -0.55
C VAL A 81 -1.34 -12.51 -1.98
N PRO A 82 -2.11 -11.70 -2.71
CA PRO A 82 -2.38 -11.95 -4.12
C PRO A 82 -1.09 -11.86 -4.96
N PRO A 83 -1.02 -12.55 -6.10
CA PRO A 83 0.06 -12.34 -7.06
C PRO A 83 0.19 -10.86 -7.46
N ALA A 84 1.42 -10.41 -7.69
CA ALA A 84 1.67 -9.00 -8.02
C ALA A 84 0.92 -8.56 -9.30
N GLU A 85 0.80 -9.44 -10.29
CA GLU A 85 0.06 -9.18 -11.52
C GLU A 85 -1.43 -8.91 -11.26
N GLU A 86 -2.05 -9.67 -10.37
CA GLU A 86 -3.45 -9.45 -9.97
C GLU A 86 -3.60 -8.13 -9.21
N THR A 87 -2.65 -7.84 -8.32
CA THR A 87 -2.60 -6.58 -7.57
C THR A 87 -2.50 -5.37 -8.52
N PHE A 88 -1.58 -5.41 -9.49
CA PHE A 88 -1.40 -4.32 -10.44
C PHE A 88 -2.58 -4.18 -11.41
N ALA A 89 -3.18 -5.29 -11.84
CA ALA A 89 -4.40 -5.25 -12.65
C ALA A 89 -5.57 -4.60 -11.90
N ALA A 90 -5.79 -4.99 -10.63
CA ALA A 90 -6.82 -4.40 -9.78
C ALA A 90 -6.56 -2.90 -9.50
N ALA A 91 -5.29 -2.51 -9.29
CA ALA A 91 -4.90 -1.11 -9.15
C ALA A 91 -5.28 -0.28 -10.39
N ASN A 92 -5.07 -0.81 -11.58
CA ASN A 92 -5.47 -0.14 -12.83
C ASN A 92 -6.99 0.00 -12.97
N VAL A 93 -7.78 -0.97 -12.52
CA VAL A 93 -9.26 -0.86 -12.49
C VAL A 93 -9.70 0.36 -11.67
N LEU A 94 -9.02 0.62 -10.55
CA LEU A 94 -9.32 1.75 -9.65
C LEU A 94 -8.71 3.08 -10.09
N GLY A 95 -7.83 3.09 -11.09
CA GLY A 95 -7.09 4.29 -11.49
C GLY A 95 -5.97 4.68 -10.52
N VAL A 96 -5.49 3.73 -9.71
CA VAL A 96 -4.34 3.91 -8.81
C VAL A 96 -3.09 4.24 -9.62
N GLN A 97 -2.24 5.10 -9.10
CA GLN A 97 -0.96 5.49 -9.70
C GLN A 97 0.24 4.88 -8.98
N THR A 98 0.12 4.71 -7.65
CA THR A 98 1.17 4.12 -6.82
C THR A 98 0.59 3.05 -5.90
N VAL A 99 1.15 1.84 -5.96
CA VAL A 99 0.85 0.77 -5.01
C VAL A 99 1.93 0.77 -3.93
N ILE A 100 1.50 0.86 -2.67
CA ILE A 100 2.37 1.02 -1.51
C ILE A 100 2.35 -0.27 -0.70
N ASP A 101 3.54 -0.87 -0.46
CA ASP A 101 3.64 -1.96 0.52
C ASP A 101 3.49 -1.38 1.93
N PRO A 102 2.48 -1.79 2.69
CA PRO A 102 2.19 -1.18 3.98
C PRO A 102 2.97 -1.80 5.14
N PHE A 103 3.61 -2.97 4.97
CA PHE A 103 4.13 -3.67 6.14
C PHE A 103 5.12 -4.79 5.79
N VAL A 104 6.26 -4.74 6.45
CA VAL A 104 7.21 -5.87 6.55
C VAL A 104 7.46 -6.14 8.03
N ALA A 105 7.34 -7.40 8.44
CA ALA A 105 7.43 -7.81 9.84
C ALA A 105 8.77 -7.41 10.49
N PRO A 106 8.77 -7.00 11.79
CA PRO A 106 9.94 -6.46 12.47
C PRO A 106 11.19 -7.38 12.43
N GLU A 107 11.01 -8.69 12.49
CA GLU A 107 12.08 -9.67 12.40
C GLU A 107 12.82 -9.67 11.06
N ARG A 108 12.19 -9.15 10.02
CA ARG A 108 12.73 -9.00 8.66
C ARG A 108 13.62 -7.76 8.50
N TRP A 109 13.87 -7.03 9.58
CA TRP A 109 14.75 -5.85 9.62
C TRP A 109 15.98 -6.05 10.49
N ALA A 110 16.21 -7.28 11.01
CA ALA A 110 17.21 -7.54 12.05
C ALA A 110 18.66 -7.42 11.56
N THR A 111 18.93 -7.70 10.29
CA THR A 111 20.29 -7.71 9.72
C THR A 111 20.35 -6.92 8.40
N LEU A 112 21.57 -6.51 8.01
CA LEU A 112 21.79 -5.87 6.71
C LEU A 112 21.34 -6.77 5.55
N ALA A 113 21.52 -8.08 5.67
CA ALA A 113 21.07 -9.03 4.66
C ALA A 113 19.53 -9.08 4.53
N ASP A 114 18.82 -8.88 5.63
CA ASP A 114 17.35 -8.79 5.62
C ASP A 114 16.90 -7.49 4.93
N VAL A 115 17.50 -6.36 5.27
CA VAL A 115 17.24 -5.06 4.64
C VAL A 115 17.49 -5.11 3.14
N GLN A 116 18.64 -5.68 2.73
CA GLN A 116 18.98 -5.88 1.31
C GLN A 116 17.94 -6.72 0.60
N ARG A 117 17.50 -7.83 1.20
CA ARG A 117 16.48 -8.71 0.62
C ARG A 117 15.14 -8.00 0.43
N ASN A 118 14.73 -7.18 1.41
CA ASN A 118 13.50 -6.39 1.31
C ASN A 118 13.62 -5.37 0.17
N ALA A 119 14.76 -4.67 0.05
CA ALA A 119 15.00 -3.72 -1.02
C ALA A 119 15.01 -4.39 -2.41
N ASP A 120 15.71 -5.52 -2.56
CA ASP A 120 15.76 -6.25 -3.81
C ASP A 120 14.36 -6.70 -4.26
N ARG A 121 13.53 -7.16 -3.32
CA ARG A 121 12.14 -7.57 -3.61
C ARG A 121 11.29 -6.37 -4.03
N LEU A 122 11.34 -5.26 -3.30
CA LEU A 122 10.56 -4.08 -3.65
C LEU A 122 10.99 -3.47 -4.98
N ASN A 123 12.30 -3.44 -5.27
CA ASN A 123 12.85 -3.01 -6.56
C ASN A 123 12.36 -3.91 -7.69
N ALA A 124 12.32 -5.24 -7.47
CA ALA A 124 11.78 -6.18 -8.46
C ALA A 124 10.28 -5.93 -8.72
N ARG A 125 9.49 -5.62 -7.67
CA ARG A 125 8.07 -5.24 -7.82
C ARG A 125 7.90 -3.93 -8.56
N ALA A 126 8.77 -2.94 -8.29
CA ALA A 126 8.76 -1.67 -9.00
C ALA A 126 9.04 -1.87 -10.51
N GLU A 127 9.98 -2.75 -10.87
CA GLU A 127 10.23 -3.09 -12.28
C GLU A 127 9.02 -3.77 -12.93
N GLN A 128 8.37 -4.72 -12.25
CA GLN A 128 7.15 -5.36 -12.74
C GLN A 128 5.99 -4.36 -12.93
N ALA A 129 5.83 -3.42 -11.99
CA ALA A 129 4.77 -2.40 -12.02
C ALA A 129 4.86 -1.47 -13.23
N LYS A 130 6.06 -1.26 -13.80
CA LYS A 130 6.25 -0.44 -15.01
C LYS A 130 5.44 -0.95 -16.21
N ALA A 131 5.27 -2.27 -16.34
CA ALA A 131 4.46 -2.87 -17.42
C ALA A 131 2.97 -2.50 -17.31
N TYR A 132 2.52 -2.09 -16.12
CA TYR A 132 1.17 -1.64 -15.82
C TYR A 132 1.05 -0.11 -15.76
N GLY A 133 2.12 0.62 -15.99
CA GLY A 133 2.17 2.08 -15.86
C GLY A 133 2.10 2.58 -14.41
N LEU A 134 2.39 1.72 -13.44
CA LEU A 134 2.29 1.99 -12.01
C LEU A 134 3.66 2.28 -11.39
N LYS A 135 3.62 3.00 -10.27
CA LYS A 135 4.74 3.15 -9.34
C LYS A 135 4.54 2.25 -8.13
N VAL A 136 5.62 2.05 -7.39
CA VAL A 136 5.63 1.30 -6.13
C VAL A 136 6.20 2.19 -5.03
N GLY A 137 5.68 2.04 -3.82
CA GLY A 137 6.17 2.72 -2.63
C GLY A 137 6.23 1.79 -1.43
N TYR A 138 6.75 2.33 -0.32
CA TYR A 138 6.77 1.67 0.97
C TYR A 138 6.26 2.62 2.06
N HIS A 139 5.41 2.12 2.95
CA HIS A 139 4.94 2.82 4.15
C HIS A 139 5.63 2.22 5.37
N ASN A 140 6.44 3.01 6.06
CA ASN A 140 7.15 2.57 7.25
C ASN A 140 6.31 2.67 8.53
N HIS A 141 6.74 1.92 9.54
CA HIS A 141 6.28 2.02 10.92
C HIS A 141 7.39 2.53 11.82
N ASP A 142 7.20 2.44 13.12
CA ASP A 142 8.18 2.87 14.12
C ASP A 142 9.38 1.92 14.22
N HIS A 143 9.18 0.63 13.96
CA HIS A 143 10.23 -0.37 14.11
C HIS A 143 11.38 -0.21 13.09
N GLU A 144 11.15 0.30 11.88
CA GLU A 144 12.21 0.59 10.91
C GLU A 144 13.07 1.79 11.33
N LEU A 145 12.52 2.68 12.14
CA LEU A 145 13.27 3.80 12.72
C LEU A 145 13.98 3.39 14.03
N ALA A 146 13.36 2.49 14.82
CA ALA A 146 13.90 2.01 16.08
C ALA A 146 15.03 1.01 15.90
N THR A 147 14.90 0.09 14.92
CA THR A 147 15.93 -0.91 14.60
C THR A 147 17.12 -0.24 13.92
N LYS A 148 18.34 -0.60 14.35
CA LYS A 148 19.57 0.03 13.83
C LYS A 148 20.60 -1.00 13.39
N ILE A 149 21.28 -0.69 12.28
CA ILE A 149 22.46 -1.39 11.78
C ILE A 149 23.60 -0.38 11.78
N ASP A 150 24.70 -0.70 12.48
CA ASP A 150 25.86 0.18 12.64
C ASP A 150 25.50 1.60 13.12
N GLY A 151 24.49 1.69 14.01
CA GLY A 151 24.01 2.96 14.58
C GLY A 151 23.04 3.76 13.71
N ARG A 152 22.73 3.32 12.50
CA ARG A 152 21.80 3.97 11.58
C ARG A 152 20.43 3.27 11.60
N PRO A 153 19.30 4.00 11.56
CA PRO A 153 17.99 3.40 11.37
C PRO A 153 17.95 2.54 10.11
N VAL A 154 17.31 1.38 10.18
CA VAL A 154 17.22 0.48 9.01
C VAL A 154 16.42 1.10 7.87
N LEU A 155 15.50 2.01 8.15
CA LEU A 155 14.78 2.75 7.10
C LEU A 155 15.73 3.59 6.23
N GLU A 156 16.76 4.23 6.82
CA GLU A 156 17.76 4.98 6.05
C GLU A 156 18.59 4.06 5.17
N VAL A 157 19.03 2.92 5.72
CA VAL A 157 19.78 1.90 4.96
C VAL A 157 18.94 1.35 3.81
N PHE A 158 17.68 1.06 4.08
CA PHE A 158 16.71 0.59 3.09
C PHE A 158 16.54 1.61 1.95
N ALA A 159 16.32 2.88 2.29
CA ALA A 159 16.14 3.96 1.31
C ALA A 159 17.34 4.10 0.36
N GLU A 160 18.57 3.88 0.82
CA GLU A 160 19.78 3.91 0.00
C GLU A 160 19.88 2.72 -0.98
N LEU A 161 19.21 1.61 -0.69
CA LEU A 161 19.19 0.41 -1.51
C LEU A 161 18.04 0.36 -2.53
N LEU A 162 17.08 1.26 -2.39
CA LEU A 162 15.93 1.33 -3.29
C LEU A 162 16.28 1.98 -4.64
N ASP A 163 15.60 1.51 -5.69
CA ASP A 163 15.57 2.21 -6.97
C ASP A 163 14.99 3.63 -6.76
N PRO A 164 15.58 4.68 -7.36
CA PRO A 164 15.07 6.05 -7.23
C PRO A 164 13.61 6.25 -7.66
N ALA A 165 13.03 5.32 -8.39
CA ALA A 165 11.62 5.35 -8.78
C ALA A 165 10.66 4.86 -7.68
N VAL A 166 11.17 4.16 -6.64
CA VAL A 166 10.38 3.72 -5.48
C VAL A 166 10.14 4.91 -4.55
N GLN A 167 8.92 5.06 -4.09
CA GLN A 167 8.50 6.14 -3.18
C GLN A 167 8.53 5.68 -1.72
N LEU A 168 8.89 6.59 -0.81
CA LEU A 168 8.83 6.41 0.65
C LEU A 168 7.90 7.46 1.25
#